data_b8715cb400636edeaa210b09f86a761f
#
_entry.id   b8715cb400636edeaa210b09f86a761f
#
_cell.length_a   1.000
_cell.length_b   1.000
_cell.length_c   1.000
_cell.angle_alpha   90.00
_cell.angle_beta   90.00
_cell.angle_gamma   90.00
#
_symmetry.space_group_name_H-M   'P 1'
#
loop_
_entity.id
_entity.type
_entity.pdbx_description
1 polymer ?
#
loop_
_entity_poly.entity_id
_entity_poly.type
_entity_poly.pdbx_seq_one_letter_code
_entity_poly.pdbx_strand_id
1 'polypeptide(L)'
;RAGIPEHIPAMTVHRNCGSGLESLTVAAERSVSGQGDIFLVGGTENMTRIPLLFSLAAAAKFSALSRQKTAGGRVAAALKFRPSDFAPIIGLRLGLSDPVSGMNMGETAELLARDFSISREEQDNFALASHQKAAAAREKLAEEICPVYLPKSKKGFVDADNGVRESQSLEALAKLKPVFERGTGTVTAGNSSQITDGAVGLL
;
A
#
# COMPACT_ATOMS: atom_id res chain seq x y z
N ARG A 1 -18.06 -4.62 14.83
CA ARG A 1 -17.48 -5.97 14.84
C ARG A 1 -16.24 -6.04 15.73
N ALA A 2 -15.58 -4.91 16.01
CA ALA A 2 -14.46 -4.81 16.94
C ALA A 2 -14.90 -4.76 18.42
N GLY A 3 -16.20 -4.78 18.73
CA GLY A 3 -16.72 -4.69 20.10
C GLY A 3 -16.72 -3.27 20.68
N ILE A 4 -16.37 -2.28 19.89
CA ILE A 4 -16.44 -0.86 20.32
C ILE A 4 -17.91 -0.48 20.41
N PRO A 5 -18.36 0.15 21.53
CA PRO A 5 -19.74 0.58 21.71
C PRO A 5 -20.19 1.57 20.63
N GLU A 6 -21.43 1.44 20.17
CA GLU A 6 -21.98 2.25 19.06
C GLU A 6 -22.07 3.76 19.35
N HIS A 7 -22.08 4.17 20.62
CA HIS A 7 -22.10 5.57 21.01
C HIS A 7 -20.75 6.27 20.88
N ILE A 8 -19.66 5.52 20.64
CA ILE A 8 -18.34 6.11 20.44
C ILE A 8 -18.24 6.61 19.00
N PRO A 9 -18.02 7.91 18.77
CA PRO A 9 -17.88 8.47 17.43
C PRO A 9 -16.67 7.90 16.71
N ALA A 10 -16.81 7.64 15.41
CA ALA A 10 -15.72 7.18 14.58
C ALA A 10 -15.67 7.98 13.27
N MET A 11 -14.49 8.21 12.75
CA MET A 11 -14.28 8.82 11.44
C MET A 11 -13.14 8.14 10.69
N THR A 12 -13.19 8.21 9.39
CA THR A 12 -12.10 7.78 8.52
C THR A 12 -11.41 9.01 7.95
N VAL A 13 -10.09 9.03 8.04
CA VAL A 13 -9.23 10.04 7.41
C VAL A 13 -8.45 9.40 6.27
N HIS A 14 -8.13 10.17 5.24
CA HIS A 14 -7.40 9.67 4.10
C HIS A 14 -6.37 10.71 3.61
N ARG A 15 -5.10 10.31 3.64
CA ARG A 15 -3.97 11.06 3.09
C ARG A 15 -2.99 10.10 2.41
N ASN A 16 -3.51 9.22 1.55
CA ASN A 16 -2.73 8.17 0.88
C ASN A 16 -1.78 7.45 1.86
N CYS A 17 -0.50 7.35 1.57
CA CYS A 17 0.50 6.68 2.43
C CYS A 17 0.65 7.34 3.82
N GLY A 18 0.24 8.59 3.98
CA GLY A 18 0.26 9.33 5.25
C GLY A 18 -0.98 9.15 6.13
N SER A 19 -1.96 8.33 5.74
CA SER A 19 -3.25 8.23 6.44
C SER A 19 -3.13 7.77 7.90
N GLY A 20 -2.20 6.86 8.21
CA GLY A 20 -1.96 6.42 9.58
C GLY A 20 -1.47 7.57 10.46
N LEU A 21 -0.48 8.35 10.00
CA LEU A 21 -0.01 9.54 10.71
C LEU A 21 -1.08 10.62 10.80
N GLU A 22 -1.89 10.80 9.76
CA GLU A 22 -3.01 11.73 9.77
C GLU A 22 -4.03 11.41 10.86
N SER A 23 -4.33 10.13 11.09
CA SER A 23 -5.24 9.73 12.16
C SER A 23 -4.71 10.15 13.55
N LEU A 24 -3.40 10.04 13.76
CA LEU A 24 -2.74 10.48 15.00
C LEU A 24 -2.77 12.01 15.14
N THR A 25 -2.49 12.76 14.06
CA THR A 25 -2.52 14.23 14.06
C THR A 25 -3.92 14.75 14.40
N VAL A 26 -4.95 14.18 13.78
CA VAL A 26 -6.35 14.55 14.07
C VAL A 26 -6.72 14.25 15.53
N ALA A 27 -6.27 13.12 16.08
CA ALA A 27 -6.53 12.82 17.50
C ALA A 27 -5.83 13.81 18.42
N ALA A 28 -4.57 14.17 18.14
CA ALA A 28 -3.81 15.16 18.90
C ALA A 28 -4.49 16.55 18.87
N GLU A 29 -4.93 17.01 17.70
CA GLU A 29 -5.66 18.27 17.55
C GLU A 29 -6.97 18.29 18.35
N ARG A 30 -7.72 17.17 18.33
CA ARG A 30 -8.96 17.02 19.10
C ARG A 30 -8.71 16.99 20.60
N SER A 31 -7.65 16.34 21.06
CA SER A 31 -7.24 16.32 22.46
C SER A 31 -6.92 17.74 22.94
N VAL A 32 -6.12 18.49 22.20
CA VAL A 32 -5.79 19.89 22.50
C VAL A 32 -7.05 20.78 22.53
N SER A 33 -8.02 20.49 21.67
CA SER A 33 -9.30 21.21 21.59
C SER A 33 -10.33 20.78 22.65
N GLY A 34 -9.97 19.86 23.57
CA GLY A 34 -10.87 19.39 24.64
C GLY A 34 -12.02 18.49 24.13
N GLN A 35 -11.89 17.86 22.98
CA GLN A 35 -12.93 17.00 22.39
C GLN A 35 -12.85 15.54 22.87
N GLY A 36 -11.95 15.24 23.78
CA GLY A 36 -11.77 13.94 24.41
C GLY A 36 -10.38 13.77 24.98
N ASP A 37 -10.21 12.79 25.88
CA ASP A 37 -8.96 12.49 26.57
C ASP A 37 -8.33 11.17 26.11
N ILE A 38 -9.14 10.30 25.47
CA ILE A 38 -8.71 8.99 25.01
C ILE A 38 -9.14 8.81 23.54
N PHE A 39 -8.21 8.46 22.69
CA PHE A 39 -8.44 8.24 21.26
C PHE A 39 -7.82 6.92 20.81
N LEU A 40 -8.62 6.10 20.14
CA LEU A 40 -8.12 4.95 19.41
C LEU A 40 -7.89 5.37 17.96
N VAL A 41 -6.64 5.31 17.51
CA VAL A 41 -6.22 5.66 16.15
C VAL A 41 -5.53 4.50 15.47
N GLY A 42 -5.44 4.52 14.15
CA GLY A 42 -4.75 3.48 13.43
C GLY A 42 -4.81 3.64 11.93
N GLY A 43 -4.12 2.75 11.26
CA GLY A 43 -4.12 2.63 9.81
C GLY A 43 -4.08 1.17 9.38
N THR A 44 -4.63 0.91 8.21
CA THR A 44 -4.58 -0.40 7.57
C THR A 44 -4.33 -0.25 6.08
N GLU A 45 -3.52 -1.16 5.54
CA GLU A 45 -3.26 -1.24 4.10
C GLU A 45 -3.43 -2.69 3.63
N ASN A 46 -4.02 -2.84 2.45
CA ASN A 46 -4.19 -4.14 1.81
C ASN A 46 -3.82 -4.03 0.32
N MET A 47 -2.53 -3.94 0.05
CA MET A 47 -2.00 -3.80 -1.30
C MET A 47 -2.17 -5.07 -2.14
N THR A 48 -2.23 -6.25 -1.50
CA THR A 48 -2.42 -7.52 -2.21
C THR A 48 -3.82 -7.67 -2.80
N ARG A 49 -4.79 -6.89 -2.33
CA ARG A 49 -6.18 -6.92 -2.79
C ARG A 49 -6.64 -5.60 -3.41
N ILE A 50 -5.72 -4.78 -3.87
CA ILE A 50 -6.08 -3.56 -4.61
C ILE A 50 -6.91 -3.95 -5.84
N PRO A 51 -8.07 -3.29 -6.05
CA PRO A 51 -8.99 -3.68 -7.11
C PRO A 51 -8.40 -3.44 -8.51
N LEU A 52 -8.75 -4.32 -9.42
CA LEU A 52 -8.66 -4.07 -10.86
C LEU A 52 -9.89 -3.26 -11.26
N LEU A 53 -9.67 -2.11 -11.87
CA LEU A 53 -10.72 -1.19 -12.28
C LEU A 53 -11.02 -1.34 -13.75
N PHE A 54 -12.24 -1.02 -14.16
CA PHE A 54 -12.60 -0.88 -15.56
C PHE A 54 -12.53 0.60 -15.99
N SER A 55 -12.30 0.83 -17.28
CA SER A 55 -12.39 2.19 -17.85
C SER A 55 -13.80 2.74 -17.66
N LEU A 56 -13.93 4.07 -17.62
CA LEU A 56 -15.23 4.73 -17.52
C LEU A 56 -16.17 4.33 -18.69
N ALA A 57 -15.61 4.11 -19.87
CA ALA A 57 -16.37 3.64 -21.03
C ALA A 57 -16.92 2.23 -20.82
N ALA A 58 -16.12 1.32 -20.28
CA ALA A 58 -16.55 -0.03 -19.92
C ALA A 58 -17.59 0.00 -18.79
N ALA A 59 -17.37 0.79 -17.75
CA ALA A 59 -18.32 0.96 -16.64
C ALA A 59 -19.69 1.47 -17.11
N ALA A 60 -19.70 2.43 -18.05
CA ALA A 60 -20.94 2.90 -18.66
C ALA A 60 -21.68 1.79 -19.44
N LYS A 61 -20.95 0.93 -20.16
CA LYS A 61 -21.55 -0.22 -20.88
C LYS A 61 -22.12 -1.26 -19.92
N PHE A 62 -21.42 -1.59 -18.83
CA PHE A 62 -21.94 -2.46 -17.76
C PHE A 62 -23.21 -1.89 -17.13
N SER A 63 -23.22 -0.60 -16.83
CA SER A 63 -24.39 0.10 -16.31
C SER A 63 -25.55 0.10 -17.30
N ALA A 64 -25.28 0.31 -18.61
CA ALA A 64 -26.30 0.24 -19.64
C ALA A 64 -26.87 -1.18 -19.79
N LEU A 65 -26.04 -2.21 -19.71
CA LEU A 65 -26.43 -3.62 -19.74
C LEU A 65 -27.32 -3.99 -18.53
N SER A 66 -26.94 -3.57 -17.33
CA SER A 66 -27.68 -3.87 -16.10
C SER A 66 -29.08 -3.22 -16.07
N ARG A 67 -29.29 -2.10 -16.76
CA ARG A 67 -30.57 -1.37 -16.85
C ARG A 67 -31.54 -2.01 -17.85
N GLN A 68 -31.11 -2.95 -18.70
CA GLN A 68 -31.99 -3.56 -19.68
C GLN A 68 -32.97 -4.52 -19.03
N LYS A 69 -34.28 -4.28 -19.27
CA LYS A 69 -35.37 -5.08 -18.73
C LYS A 69 -35.75 -6.28 -19.61
N THR A 70 -35.43 -6.22 -20.91
CA THR A 70 -35.80 -7.27 -21.89
C THR A 70 -34.58 -8.09 -22.31
N ALA A 71 -34.80 -9.35 -22.67
CA ALA A 71 -33.75 -10.23 -23.17
C ALA A 71 -33.07 -9.67 -24.44
N GLY A 72 -33.87 -9.17 -25.40
CA GLY A 72 -33.35 -8.56 -26.62
C GLY A 72 -32.51 -7.30 -26.33
N GLY A 73 -32.96 -6.45 -25.41
CA GLY A 73 -32.19 -5.28 -24.97
C GLY A 73 -30.85 -5.65 -24.33
N ARG A 74 -30.81 -6.74 -23.52
CA ARG A 74 -29.56 -7.26 -22.93
C ARG A 74 -28.59 -7.75 -23.99
N VAL A 75 -29.07 -8.50 -24.97
CA VAL A 75 -28.23 -8.97 -26.10
C VAL A 75 -27.68 -7.77 -26.89
N ALA A 76 -28.53 -6.81 -27.25
CA ALA A 76 -28.08 -5.62 -27.97
C ALA A 76 -27.07 -4.79 -27.19
N ALA A 77 -27.21 -4.68 -25.86
CA ALA A 77 -26.24 -3.99 -25.01
C ALA A 77 -24.93 -4.80 -24.88
N ALA A 78 -25.00 -6.12 -24.78
CA ALA A 78 -23.82 -7.00 -24.70
C ALA A 78 -22.98 -6.95 -25.98
N LEU A 79 -23.60 -6.87 -27.16
CA LEU A 79 -22.90 -6.75 -28.45
C LEU A 79 -22.08 -5.45 -28.62
N LYS A 80 -22.30 -4.45 -27.76
CA LYS A 80 -21.51 -3.21 -27.74
C LYS A 80 -20.15 -3.33 -27.04
N PHE A 81 -19.91 -4.44 -26.35
CA PHE A 81 -18.61 -4.66 -25.70
C PHE A 81 -17.55 -5.03 -26.73
N ARG A 82 -16.36 -4.49 -26.52
CA ARG A 82 -15.15 -4.80 -27.27
C ARG A 82 -14.15 -5.52 -26.35
N PRO A 83 -13.25 -6.31 -26.86
CA PRO A 83 -12.19 -6.95 -26.03
C PRO A 83 -11.43 -5.94 -25.15
N SER A 84 -11.19 -4.73 -25.65
CA SER A 84 -10.53 -3.65 -24.91
C SER A 84 -11.32 -3.15 -23.68
N ASP A 85 -12.64 -3.33 -23.64
CA ASP A 85 -13.46 -2.97 -22.47
C ASP A 85 -13.18 -3.86 -21.26
N PHE A 86 -12.62 -5.04 -21.50
CA PHE A 86 -12.25 -6.00 -20.45
C PHE A 86 -10.79 -5.88 -20.00
N ALA A 87 -10.00 -4.97 -20.62
CA ALA A 87 -8.64 -4.69 -20.17
C ALA A 87 -8.68 -3.96 -18.81
N PRO A 88 -8.14 -4.56 -17.74
CA PRO A 88 -8.22 -3.96 -16.42
C PRO A 88 -7.22 -2.80 -16.29
N ILE A 89 -7.62 -1.80 -15.54
CA ILE A 89 -6.74 -0.75 -15.03
C ILE A 89 -6.25 -1.22 -13.66
N ILE A 90 -4.94 -1.34 -13.52
CA ILE A 90 -4.31 -1.80 -12.28
C ILE A 90 -4.35 -0.67 -11.26
N GLY A 91 -5.24 -0.79 -10.24
CA GLY A 91 -5.44 0.23 -9.21
C GLY A 91 -4.16 0.57 -8.45
N LEU A 92 -3.30 -0.42 -8.19
CA LEU A 92 -1.99 -0.21 -7.57
C LEU A 92 -1.13 0.78 -8.36
N ARG A 93 -1.09 0.65 -9.69
CA ARG A 93 -0.32 1.54 -10.55
C ARG A 93 -0.84 2.99 -10.51
N LEU A 94 -2.16 3.15 -10.46
CA LEU A 94 -2.77 4.48 -10.29
C LEU A 94 -2.43 5.09 -8.92
N GLY A 95 -2.47 4.29 -7.85
CA GLY A 95 -2.16 4.76 -6.50
C GLY A 95 -0.69 5.13 -6.29
N LEU A 96 0.22 4.54 -7.06
CA LEU A 96 1.67 4.80 -6.99
C LEU A 96 2.16 5.85 -8.00
N SER A 97 1.28 6.42 -8.82
CA SER A 97 1.61 7.47 -9.80
C SER A 97 1.06 8.81 -9.34
N ASP A 98 1.89 9.84 -9.36
CA ASP A 98 1.48 11.21 -9.07
C ASP A 98 0.75 11.82 -10.29
N PRO A 99 -0.48 12.31 -10.14
CA PRO A 99 -1.24 12.88 -11.25
C PRO A 99 -0.71 14.25 -11.74
N VAL A 100 0.13 14.92 -10.96
CA VAL A 100 0.69 16.24 -11.31
C VAL A 100 1.95 16.08 -12.13
N SER A 101 2.92 15.30 -11.65
CA SER A 101 4.21 15.07 -12.33
C SER A 101 4.13 13.95 -13.38
N GLY A 102 3.15 13.05 -13.28
CA GLY A 102 3.05 11.84 -14.10
C GLY A 102 4.03 10.74 -13.71
N MET A 103 4.91 10.99 -12.74
CA MET A 103 5.91 10.03 -12.28
C MET A 103 5.32 9.02 -11.29
N ASN A 104 5.82 7.79 -11.33
CA ASN A 104 5.59 6.86 -10.23
C ASN A 104 6.57 7.11 -9.07
N MET A 105 6.33 6.49 -7.92
CA MET A 105 7.13 6.72 -6.71
C MET A 105 8.60 6.34 -6.89
N GLY A 106 8.91 5.33 -7.68
CA GLY A 106 10.29 4.95 -7.95
C GLY A 106 11.01 5.93 -8.87
N GLU A 107 10.33 6.48 -9.87
CA GLU A 107 10.89 7.56 -10.72
C GLU A 107 11.12 8.83 -9.90
N THR A 108 10.22 9.14 -8.96
CA THR A 108 10.42 10.24 -8.00
C THR A 108 11.65 9.99 -7.11
N ALA A 109 11.86 8.76 -6.65
CA ALA A 109 13.03 8.39 -5.87
C ALA A 109 14.34 8.53 -6.67
N GLU A 110 14.34 8.14 -7.96
CA GLU A 110 15.50 8.36 -8.85
C GLU A 110 15.80 9.87 -9.04
N LEU A 111 14.75 10.70 -9.19
CA LEU A 111 14.90 12.15 -9.26
C LEU A 111 15.54 12.71 -7.99
N LEU A 112 15.03 12.33 -6.82
CA LEU A 112 15.58 12.78 -5.54
C LEU A 112 17.01 12.31 -5.34
N ALA A 113 17.33 11.08 -5.74
CA ALA A 113 18.70 10.56 -5.66
C ALA A 113 19.67 11.43 -6.47
N ARG A 114 19.28 11.89 -7.66
CA ARG A 114 20.07 12.82 -8.48
C ARG A 114 20.18 14.21 -7.86
N ASP A 115 19.04 14.79 -7.47
CA ASP A 115 18.96 16.16 -6.98
C ASP A 115 19.76 16.35 -5.67
N PHE A 116 19.76 15.33 -4.82
CA PHE A 116 20.47 15.33 -3.54
C PHE A 116 21.80 14.56 -3.59
N SER A 117 22.21 14.09 -4.78
CA SER A 117 23.46 13.34 -4.97
C SER A 117 23.60 12.12 -4.07
N ILE A 118 22.48 11.40 -3.81
CA ILE A 118 22.45 10.19 -2.99
C ILE A 118 22.92 9.01 -3.83
N SER A 119 24.06 8.45 -3.46
CA SER A 119 24.64 7.33 -4.19
C SER A 119 23.88 6.02 -4.01
N ARG A 120 24.08 5.09 -4.94
CA ARG A 120 23.55 3.71 -4.83
C ARG A 120 24.08 3.01 -3.57
N GLU A 121 25.33 3.25 -3.21
CA GLU A 121 25.95 2.66 -2.03
C GLU A 121 25.29 3.16 -0.73
N GLU A 122 24.99 4.45 -0.63
CA GLU A 122 24.27 5.02 0.51
C GLU A 122 22.87 4.42 0.65
N GLN A 123 22.14 4.26 -0.46
CA GLN A 123 20.82 3.63 -0.47
C GLN A 123 20.89 2.16 -0.02
N ASP A 124 21.86 1.39 -0.52
CA ASP A 124 22.04 0.00 -0.16
C ASP A 124 22.49 -0.16 1.30
N ASN A 125 23.36 0.72 1.80
CA ASN A 125 23.75 0.77 3.23
C ASN A 125 22.56 1.05 4.14
N PHE A 126 21.70 2.00 3.76
CA PHE A 126 20.49 2.30 4.51
C PHE A 126 19.54 1.09 4.53
N ALA A 127 19.34 0.43 3.40
CA ALA A 127 18.50 -0.77 3.31
C ALA A 127 19.06 -1.92 4.16
N LEU A 128 20.37 -2.17 4.11
CA LEU A 128 21.02 -3.17 4.95
C LEU A 128 20.83 -2.88 6.44
N ALA A 129 21.10 -1.65 6.86
CA ALA A 129 20.94 -1.22 8.25
C ALA A 129 19.47 -1.37 8.72
N SER A 130 18.49 -1.10 7.84
CA SER A 130 17.07 -1.29 8.12
C SER A 130 16.74 -2.76 8.41
N HIS A 131 17.20 -3.70 7.59
CA HIS A 131 17.03 -5.12 7.82
C HIS A 131 17.71 -5.60 9.12
N GLN A 132 18.93 -5.16 9.37
CA GLN A 132 19.68 -5.51 10.59
C GLN A 132 18.97 -5.01 11.85
N LYS A 133 18.48 -3.78 11.87
CA LYS A 133 17.72 -3.20 12.99
C LYS A 133 16.41 -3.97 13.23
N ALA A 134 15.67 -4.29 12.18
CA ALA A 134 14.43 -5.05 12.28
C ALA A 134 14.68 -6.48 12.78
N ALA A 135 15.73 -7.15 12.32
CA ALA A 135 16.13 -8.48 12.81
C ALA A 135 16.52 -8.45 14.28
N ALA A 136 17.32 -7.47 14.71
CA ALA A 136 17.74 -7.29 16.10
C ALA A 136 16.57 -6.95 17.05
N ALA A 137 15.53 -6.29 16.53
CA ALA A 137 14.35 -5.88 17.30
C ALA A 137 13.23 -6.94 17.33
N ARG A 138 13.43 -8.13 16.74
CA ARG A 138 12.38 -9.13 16.55
C ARG A 138 11.64 -9.51 17.84
N GLU A 139 12.36 -9.77 18.91
CA GLU A 139 11.78 -10.15 20.22
C GLU A 139 10.94 -9.01 20.79
N LYS A 140 11.44 -7.78 20.72
CA LYS A 140 10.73 -6.58 21.17
C LYS A 140 9.48 -6.32 20.34
N LEU A 141 9.56 -6.46 19.02
CA LEU A 141 8.41 -6.29 18.11
C LEU A 141 7.35 -7.37 18.34
N ALA A 142 7.73 -8.58 18.73
CA ALA A 142 6.79 -9.65 19.04
C ALA A 142 5.85 -9.33 20.23
N GLU A 143 6.26 -8.44 21.15
CA GLU A 143 5.41 -7.98 22.25
C GLU A 143 4.23 -7.11 21.78
N GLU A 144 4.39 -6.43 20.63
CA GLU A 144 3.40 -5.53 20.05
C GLU A 144 2.56 -6.21 18.95
N ILE A 145 3.06 -7.29 18.34
CA ILE A 145 2.41 -7.96 17.22
C ILE A 145 1.25 -8.83 17.70
N CYS A 146 0.06 -8.53 17.23
CA CYS A 146 -1.11 -9.36 17.43
C CYS A 146 -1.23 -10.40 16.30
N PRO A 147 -1.26 -11.72 16.58
CA PRO A 147 -1.38 -12.74 15.55
C PRO A 147 -2.65 -12.61 14.73
N VAL A 148 -2.53 -12.66 13.40
CA VAL A 148 -3.65 -12.61 12.46
C VAL A 148 -3.96 -14.01 11.93
N TYR A 149 -5.17 -14.51 12.22
CA TYR A 149 -5.61 -15.82 11.76
C TYR A 149 -6.04 -15.78 10.29
N LEU A 150 -5.47 -16.70 9.50
CA LEU A 150 -5.74 -16.83 8.07
C LEU A 150 -6.58 -18.09 7.81
N PRO A 151 -7.88 -17.98 7.52
CA PRO A 151 -8.81 -19.13 7.45
C PRO A 151 -8.47 -20.23 6.44
N LYS A 152 -7.56 -19.98 5.51
CA LYS A 152 -7.16 -20.91 4.45
C LYS A 152 -5.65 -21.13 4.34
N SER A 153 -4.88 -20.63 5.29
CA SER A 153 -3.42 -20.80 5.30
C SER A 153 -3.01 -22.12 5.94
N LYS A 154 -1.99 -22.78 5.39
CA LYS A 154 -1.39 -23.98 6.00
C LYS A 154 -0.78 -23.71 7.38
N LYS A 155 -0.33 -22.47 7.67
CA LYS A 155 0.19 -22.05 8.95
C LYS A 155 -0.90 -21.64 9.95
N GLY A 156 -2.15 -21.41 9.50
CA GLY A 156 -3.26 -20.99 10.35
C GLY A 156 -3.21 -19.53 10.80
N PHE A 157 -2.03 -18.93 11.01
CA PHE A 157 -1.88 -17.55 11.45
C PHE A 157 -0.55 -16.95 10.99
N VAL A 158 -0.45 -15.61 11.08
CA VAL A 158 0.76 -14.81 10.88
C VAL A 158 1.00 -14.02 12.16
N ASP A 159 2.18 -14.18 12.75
CA ASP A 159 2.59 -13.61 14.03
C ASP A 159 3.93 -12.85 13.96
N ALA A 160 4.45 -12.66 12.76
CA ALA A 160 5.71 -11.94 12.54
C ALA A 160 5.73 -11.34 11.12
N ASP A 161 6.50 -10.27 10.95
CA ASP A 161 6.81 -9.72 9.64
C ASP A 161 7.61 -10.72 8.80
N ASN A 162 7.21 -10.87 7.54
CA ASN A 162 7.84 -11.79 6.59
C ASN A 162 8.79 -11.10 5.59
N GLY A 163 8.93 -9.77 5.68
CA GLY A 163 9.76 -8.98 4.79
C GLY A 163 11.20 -8.80 5.24
N VAL A 164 11.51 -9.09 6.51
CA VAL A 164 12.85 -8.92 7.09
C VAL A 164 13.79 -10.03 6.59
N ARG A 165 14.94 -9.61 6.04
CA ARG A 165 15.98 -10.52 5.54
C ARG A 165 17.20 -10.47 6.46
N GLU A 166 17.34 -11.47 7.34
CA GLU A 166 18.43 -11.54 8.31
C GLU A 166 19.81 -11.73 7.67
N SER A 167 19.85 -12.43 6.52
CA SER A 167 21.08 -12.70 5.75
C SER A 167 21.36 -11.66 4.66
N GLN A 168 20.79 -10.45 4.77
CA GLN A 168 21.05 -9.40 3.77
C GLN A 168 22.51 -8.93 3.84
N SER A 169 23.09 -8.64 2.68
CA SER A 169 24.45 -8.11 2.57
C SER A 169 24.58 -7.06 1.48
N LEU A 170 25.61 -6.23 1.55
CA LEU A 170 25.89 -5.23 0.50
C LEU A 170 26.21 -5.88 -0.84
N GLU A 171 26.90 -7.04 -0.82
CA GLU A 171 27.22 -7.78 -2.03
C GLU A 171 25.98 -8.33 -2.73
N ALA A 172 24.96 -8.72 -1.94
CA ALA A 172 23.68 -9.16 -2.48
C ALA A 172 22.86 -8.00 -3.04
N LEU A 173 22.85 -6.85 -2.36
CA LEU A 173 22.18 -5.64 -2.81
C LEU A 173 22.84 -5.07 -4.08
N ALA A 174 24.15 -5.01 -4.13
CA ALA A 174 24.91 -4.49 -5.28
C ALA A 174 24.64 -5.25 -6.60
N LYS A 175 24.29 -6.54 -6.52
CA LYS A 175 23.93 -7.37 -7.69
C LYS A 175 22.56 -7.03 -8.29
N LEU A 176 21.72 -6.32 -7.58
CA LEU A 176 20.38 -5.97 -8.04
C LEU A 176 20.43 -4.86 -9.10
N LYS A 177 19.65 -5.06 -10.15
CA LYS A 177 19.56 -4.08 -11.24
C LYS A 177 18.56 -2.98 -10.89
N PRO A 178 18.80 -1.73 -11.34
CA PRO A 178 17.80 -0.67 -11.27
C PRO A 178 16.48 -1.07 -11.93
N VAL A 179 15.37 -0.66 -11.31
CA VAL A 179 14.01 -1.04 -11.75
C VAL A 179 13.40 0.05 -12.62
N PHE A 180 13.60 1.32 -12.28
CA PHE A 180 12.90 2.45 -12.89
C PHE A 180 13.70 3.10 -14.01
N GLU A 181 15.01 3.30 -13.84
CA GLU A 181 15.89 3.82 -14.88
C GLU A 181 16.96 2.79 -15.26
N ARG A 182 16.85 2.29 -16.49
CA ARG A 182 17.83 1.30 -16.99
C ARG A 182 19.19 1.96 -17.26
N GLY A 183 20.23 1.40 -16.68
CA GLY A 183 21.62 1.80 -16.92
C GLY A 183 22.16 2.83 -15.94
N THR A 184 21.44 3.88 -15.62
CA THR A 184 21.86 4.99 -14.76
C THR A 184 21.15 5.04 -13.41
N GLY A 185 20.06 4.31 -13.25
CA GLY A 185 19.25 4.30 -12.04
C GLY A 185 19.96 3.66 -10.85
N THR A 186 19.47 4.00 -9.67
CA THR A 186 20.01 3.56 -8.38
C THR A 186 18.98 2.81 -7.54
N VAL A 187 17.69 3.00 -7.83
CA VAL A 187 16.58 2.38 -7.09
C VAL A 187 16.35 0.94 -7.55
N THR A 188 16.43 -0.01 -6.63
CA THR A 188 16.31 -1.45 -6.88
C THR A 188 15.23 -2.08 -5.99
N ALA A 189 14.92 -3.33 -6.25
CA ALA A 189 14.03 -4.11 -5.36
C ALA A 189 14.60 -4.32 -3.94
N GLY A 190 15.91 -4.12 -3.75
CA GLY A 190 16.58 -4.32 -2.45
C GLY A 190 16.61 -3.07 -1.58
N ASN A 191 16.55 -1.88 -2.19
CA ASN A 191 16.54 -0.60 -1.47
C ASN A 191 15.19 0.15 -1.60
N SER A 192 14.13 -0.59 -1.94
CA SER A 192 12.76 -0.08 -2.06
C SER A 192 11.84 -0.76 -1.06
N SER A 193 10.74 -0.08 -0.70
CA SER A 193 9.66 -0.67 0.10
C SER A 193 8.95 -1.79 -0.67
N GLN A 194 8.54 -2.81 0.04
CA GLN A 194 7.80 -3.94 -0.50
C GLN A 194 6.31 -3.58 -0.69
N ILE A 195 5.64 -4.33 -1.56
CA ILE A 195 4.16 -4.33 -1.63
C ILE A 195 3.69 -5.29 -0.54
N THR A 196 3.12 -4.76 0.54
CA THR A 196 2.73 -5.52 1.73
C THR A 196 1.36 -5.12 2.24
N ASP A 197 0.77 -5.99 3.03
CA ASP A 197 -0.42 -5.73 3.83
C ASP A 197 -0.01 -5.44 5.28
N GLY A 198 -0.76 -4.62 5.98
CA GLY A 198 -0.48 -4.31 7.36
C GLY A 198 -1.60 -3.54 8.05
N ALA A 199 -1.60 -3.58 9.37
CA ALA A 199 -2.50 -2.79 10.20
C ALA A 199 -1.82 -2.45 11.52
N VAL A 200 -2.04 -1.24 12.02
CA VAL A 200 -1.53 -0.77 13.30
C VAL A 200 -2.64 -0.03 14.03
N GLY A 201 -2.74 -0.28 15.34
CA GLY A 201 -3.60 0.47 16.25
C GLY A 201 -2.79 1.09 17.38
N LEU A 202 -3.17 2.28 17.82
CA LEU A 202 -2.56 3.05 18.91
C LEU A 202 -3.67 3.60 19.80
N LEU A 203 -3.41 3.65 21.10
CA LEU A 203 -4.30 4.26 22.10
C LEU A 203 -3.58 5.43 22.76
#